data_220671c95cdbb2550a745f4303a56d9c
#
_entry.id   220671c95cdbb2550a745f4303a56d9c
#
_cell.length_a   1.000
_cell.length_b   1.000
_cell.length_c   1.000
_cell.angle_alpha   90.00
_cell.angle_beta   90.00
_cell.angle_gamma   90.00
#
_symmetry.space_group_name_H-M   'P 1'
#
loop_
_entity.id
_entity.type
_entity.pdbx_description
1 polymer ?
#
loop_
_entity_poly.entity_id
_entity_poly.type
_entity_poly.pdbx_seq_one_letter_code
_entity_poly.pdbx_strand_id
1 'polypeptide(L)'
;ITALGIRCRPYFSENRPNPKQPSPYRKRSMKYPDNSYICNRMTSLQSRHTGFWLHLAAWSVVFGLPLFVPGGREPVMNMQEYVRFLVVPLSFMAVFYVNYLLLIDRYLFTRHVGRFLLANALLVAGVMLLVHLFFRFGIPPRPHHPPMERPWQDTMFFFLRNAMLYLLVVGVSVAIRMTGQWYRAENIRKDLERSRSEAELQNLKSQLNPHFLFNTLNNIYSLIQLDPDRAQQTVHDLSRLLRYVLYDSSRPTVPLKAEMDFLGNYIELMRIRLPRHVRLDVSLPENPSHTLVAPMLFISLVENAFKHGVSNDRPSFIDIDIREEEGVLACRIENSFFPKSEADRSGSGIGLANLCRRLEMIYPGRYEMKYGQHGDTYETLLRINLTDR
;
A
#
# COMPACT_ATOMS: atom_id res chain seq x y z
N ILE A 1 21.54 -6.17 33.23
CA ILE A 1 21.17 -4.78 32.86
C ILE A 1 19.70 -4.83 32.51
N THR A 2 18.87 -4.59 33.53
CA THR A 2 17.41 -4.72 33.53
C THR A 2 16.82 -3.40 33.04
N ALA A 3 16.29 -3.42 31.81
CA ALA A 3 15.42 -2.35 31.32
C ALA A 3 14.03 -2.54 31.94
N LEU A 4 13.61 -1.62 32.80
CA LEU A 4 12.24 -1.51 33.29
C LEU A 4 11.33 -1.15 32.10
N GLY A 5 10.77 -2.16 31.45
CA GLY A 5 9.73 -2.00 30.45
C GLY A 5 8.41 -1.67 31.11
N ILE A 6 8.04 -0.40 31.11
CA ILE A 6 6.71 0.07 31.52
C ILE A 6 5.74 -0.36 30.40
N ARG A 7 4.92 -1.39 30.64
CA ARG A 7 3.92 -1.91 29.68
C ARG A 7 2.53 -1.45 30.07
N CYS A 8 1.69 -1.17 29.09
CA CYS A 8 0.24 -1.11 29.29
C CYS A 8 -0.24 -2.44 29.90
N ARG A 9 -0.65 -2.44 31.16
CA ARG A 9 -1.22 -3.63 31.82
C ARG A 9 -2.69 -3.40 32.13
N PRO A 10 -3.58 -4.26 31.67
CA PRO A 10 -4.94 -4.30 32.20
C PRO A 10 -4.90 -4.74 33.68
N TYR A 11 -5.73 -4.14 34.52
CA TYR A 11 -5.76 -4.34 35.98
C TYR A 11 -6.32 -5.70 36.43
N PHE A 12 -6.62 -6.65 35.56
CA PHE A 12 -7.08 -7.98 35.99
C PHE A 12 -6.56 -9.09 35.09
N SER A 13 -5.79 -10.01 35.71
CA SER A 13 -5.70 -11.40 35.28
C SER A 13 -6.54 -12.21 36.28
N GLU A 14 -7.61 -12.81 35.81
CA GLU A 14 -8.12 -14.09 36.25
C GLU A 14 -9.52 -14.28 35.70
N ASN A 15 -9.58 -14.85 34.57
CA ASN A 15 -10.55 -15.75 33.97
C ASN A 15 -10.43 -15.70 32.44
N ARG A 16 -9.42 -16.40 31.91
CA ARG A 16 -9.42 -16.74 30.49
C ARG A 16 -10.30 -17.96 30.29
N PRO A 17 -11.35 -17.88 29.46
CA PRO A 17 -12.02 -19.09 29.00
C PRO A 17 -11.07 -19.92 28.13
N ASN A 18 -11.09 -21.20 28.34
CA ASN A 18 -10.31 -22.25 27.69
C ASN A 18 -10.48 -22.21 26.15
N PRO A 19 -9.40 -22.21 25.34
CA PRO A 19 -9.47 -22.05 23.87
C PRO A 19 -9.93 -23.31 23.10
N LYS A 20 -10.59 -24.27 23.74
CA LYS A 20 -10.95 -25.57 23.13
C LYS A 20 -12.45 -25.81 22.92
N GLN A 21 -13.30 -24.80 22.87
CA GLN A 21 -14.69 -25.01 22.43
C GLN A 21 -14.93 -24.34 21.06
N PRO A 22 -15.31 -25.11 20.01
CA PRO A 22 -15.66 -24.53 18.72
C PRO A 22 -17.00 -23.79 18.81
N SER A 23 -16.99 -22.49 18.47
CA SER A 23 -18.17 -21.66 18.37
C SER A 23 -19.09 -22.15 17.23
N PRO A 24 -20.43 -22.33 17.47
CA PRO A 24 -21.36 -22.86 16.47
C PRO A 24 -21.84 -21.83 15.43
N TYR A 25 -21.37 -20.60 15.43
CA TYR A 25 -21.77 -19.57 14.48
C TYR A 25 -20.63 -19.13 13.56
N ARG A 26 -20.22 -20.00 12.64
CA ARG A 26 -19.47 -19.61 11.47
C ARG A 26 -20.45 -19.04 10.44
N LYS A 27 -20.75 -17.73 10.53
CA LYS A 27 -21.37 -17.01 9.43
C LYS A 27 -20.46 -17.16 8.21
N ARG A 28 -20.91 -17.95 7.22
CA ARG A 28 -20.35 -17.92 5.87
C ARG A 28 -20.48 -16.48 5.35
N SER A 29 -19.43 -15.69 5.48
CA SER A 29 -19.28 -14.52 4.62
C SER A 29 -19.22 -15.07 3.19
N MET A 30 -20.27 -14.87 2.42
CA MET A 30 -20.18 -14.98 0.96
C MET A 30 -19.12 -13.95 0.57
N LYS A 31 -17.91 -14.43 0.32
CA LYS A 31 -16.91 -13.67 -0.42
C LYS A 31 -17.50 -13.56 -1.84
N TYR A 32 -18.08 -12.41 -2.16
CA TYR A 32 -18.20 -12.02 -3.55
C TYR A 32 -16.79 -12.10 -4.14
N PRO A 33 -16.58 -12.86 -5.22
CA PRO A 33 -15.28 -12.89 -5.86
C PRO A 33 -14.97 -11.45 -6.26
N ASP A 34 -13.84 -10.96 -5.76
CA ASP A 34 -13.37 -9.61 -6.01
C ASP A 34 -13.25 -9.44 -7.53
N ASN A 35 -14.13 -8.65 -8.12
CA ASN A 35 -14.17 -8.41 -9.57
C ASN A 35 -12.83 -7.91 -10.12
N SER A 36 -11.97 -7.37 -9.25
CA SER A 36 -10.61 -6.95 -9.59
C SER A 36 -9.70 -8.14 -9.97
N TYR A 37 -9.87 -9.31 -9.32
CA TYR A 37 -9.12 -10.52 -9.65
C TYR A 37 -9.51 -11.10 -11.02
N ILE A 38 -10.80 -11.06 -11.37
CA ILE A 38 -11.30 -11.55 -12.67
C ILE A 38 -10.84 -10.60 -13.77
N CYS A 39 -10.93 -9.28 -13.56
CA CYS A 39 -10.48 -8.26 -14.51
C CYS A 39 -8.97 -8.31 -14.75
N ASN A 40 -8.15 -8.47 -13.72
CA ASN A 40 -6.69 -8.63 -13.84
C ASN A 40 -6.29 -9.93 -14.53
N ARG A 41 -7.03 -11.01 -14.35
CA ARG A 41 -6.79 -12.29 -15.03
C ARG A 41 -7.17 -12.22 -16.51
N MET A 42 -8.25 -11.54 -16.85
CA MET A 42 -8.66 -11.33 -18.25
C MET A 42 -7.71 -10.40 -19.00
N THR A 43 -7.25 -9.32 -18.39
CA THR A 43 -6.27 -8.41 -18.99
C THR A 43 -4.89 -9.06 -19.16
N SER A 44 -4.46 -9.92 -18.26
CA SER A 44 -3.19 -10.66 -18.38
C SER A 44 -3.25 -11.76 -19.46
N LEU A 45 -4.39 -12.41 -19.66
CA LEU A 45 -4.60 -13.36 -20.76
C LEU A 45 -4.64 -12.64 -22.11
N GLN A 46 -5.34 -11.51 -22.19
CA GLN A 46 -5.47 -10.73 -23.42
C GLN A 46 -4.11 -10.14 -23.86
N SER A 47 -3.25 -9.71 -22.92
CA SER A 47 -1.90 -9.22 -23.23
C SER A 47 -0.94 -10.33 -23.69
N ARG A 48 -1.12 -11.57 -23.24
CA ARG A 48 -0.35 -12.72 -23.72
C ARG A 48 -0.71 -13.11 -25.15
N HIS A 49 -1.99 -13.07 -25.49
CA HIS A 49 -2.46 -13.39 -26.85
C HIS A 49 -2.03 -12.31 -27.85
N THR A 50 -2.11 -11.03 -27.50
CA THR A 50 -1.66 -9.94 -28.39
C THR A 50 -0.15 -10.02 -28.66
N GLY A 51 0.68 -10.31 -27.65
CA GLY A 51 2.11 -10.52 -27.84
C GLY A 51 2.43 -11.66 -28.80
N PHE A 52 1.77 -12.80 -28.66
CA PHE A 52 1.93 -13.95 -29.54
C PHE A 52 1.59 -13.62 -31.01
N TRP A 53 0.46 -12.97 -31.26
CA TRP A 53 0.04 -12.61 -32.60
C TRP A 53 0.98 -11.58 -33.25
N LEU A 54 1.53 -10.65 -32.49
CA LEU A 54 2.54 -9.70 -32.99
C LEU A 54 3.83 -10.40 -33.41
N HIS A 55 4.35 -11.33 -32.61
CA HIS A 55 5.51 -12.13 -32.99
C HIS A 55 5.23 -12.98 -34.22
N LEU A 56 4.05 -13.63 -34.28
CA LEU A 56 3.66 -14.44 -35.44
C LEU A 56 3.59 -13.58 -36.71
N ALA A 57 2.94 -12.42 -36.65
CA ALA A 57 2.85 -11.50 -37.77
C ALA A 57 4.22 -11.00 -38.22
N ALA A 58 5.10 -10.58 -37.29
CA ALA A 58 6.45 -10.11 -37.60
C ALA A 58 7.28 -11.18 -38.31
N TRP A 59 7.30 -12.42 -37.78
CA TRP A 59 8.02 -13.51 -38.41
C TRP A 59 7.40 -13.95 -39.73
N SER A 60 6.06 -13.93 -39.87
CA SER A 60 5.38 -14.22 -41.14
C SER A 60 5.81 -13.27 -42.24
N VAL A 61 5.99 -11.99 -41.95
CA VAL A 61 6.55 -11.01 -42.89
C VAL A 61 7.98 -11.37 -43.28
N VAL A 62 8.88 -11.65 -42.31
CA VAL A 62 10.28 -11.97 -42.55
C VAL A 62 10.43 -13.24 -43.41
N PHE A 63 9.66 -14.27 -43.12
CA PHE A 63 9.71 -15.55 -43.89
C PHE A 63 8.97 -15.48 -45.22
N GLY A 64 7.91 -14.68 -45.31
CA GLY A 64 7.12 -14.54 -46.52
C GLY A 64 7.67 -13.56 -47.55
N LEU A 65 8.44 -12.55 -47.13
CA LEU A 65 8.93 -11.47 -47.98
C LEU A 65 9.63 -11.96 -49.27
N PRO A 66 10.49 -13.01 -49.25
CA PRO A 66 11.16 -13.52 -50.46
C PRO A 66 10.25 -14.14 -51.49
N LEU A 67 9.06 -14.64 -51.07
CA LEU A 67 8.09 -15.21 -51.97
C LEU A 67 7.41 -14.15 -52.86
N PHE A 68 7.45 -12.88 -52.42
CA PHE A 68 6.81 -11.74 -53.08
C PHE A 68 7.81 -10.87 -53.88
N VAL A 69 9.12 -11.05 -53.65
CA VAL A 69 10.15 -10.28 -54.34
C VAL A 69 10.60 -11.09 -55.57
N PRO A 70 10.34 -10.65 -56.79
CA PRO A 70 10.76 -11.38 -57.99
C PRO A 70 12.26 -11.47 -58.05
N GLY A 71 12.81 -12.65 -58.00
CA GLY A 71 14.24 -12.93 -58.13
C GLY A 71 14.67 -13.01 -59.61
N GLY A 72 14.77 -11.87 -60.31
CA GLY A 72 15.33 -11.84 -61.65
C GLY A 72 14.40 -12.44 -62.74
N ARG A 73 14.97 -13.18 -63.72
CA ARG A 73 14.30 -13.66 -64.94
C ARG A 73 13.28 -14.79 -64.74
N GLU A 74 13.28 -15.43 -63.58
CA GLU A 74 12.36 -16.54 -63.25
C GLU A 74 11.31 -16.08 -62.24
N PRO A 75 10.01 -16.32 -62.47
CA PRO A 75 8.93 -15.78 -61.62
C PRO A 75 8.76 -16.54 -60.30
N VAL A 76 9.37 -17.67 -60.07
CA VAL A 76 9.23 -18.51 -58.89
C VAL A 76 10.55 -18.98 -58.34
N MET A 77 10.81 -18.70 -57.08
CA MET A 77 11.98 -19.15 -56.35
C MET A 77 12.02 -20.69 -56.26
N ASN A 78 13.13 -21.34 -56.71
CA ASN A 78 13.27 -22.79 -56.61
C ASN A 78 13.31 -23.21 -55.12
N MET A 79 12.76 -24.39 -54.77
CA MET A 79 12.72 -24.94 -53.44
C MET A 79 14.11 -24.92 -52.75
N GLN A 80 15.17 -25.24 -53.48
CA GLN A 80 16.54 -25.20 -52.92
C GLN A 80 16.98 -23.78 -52.57
N GLU A 81 16.58 -22.76 -53.30
CA GLU A 81 16.88 -21.37 -53.05
C GLU A 81 16.11 -20.85 -51.86
N TYR A 82 14.84 -21.25 -51.70
CA TYR A 82 14.02 -20.95 -50.56
C TYR A 82 14.61 -21.54 -49.27
N VAL A 83 15.03 -22.82 -49.27
CA VAL A 83 15.70 -23.47 -48.14
C VAL A 83 16.96 -22.72 -47.75
N ARG A 84 17.79 -22.31 -48.74
CA ARG A 84 18.98 -21.48 -48.48
C ARG A 84 18.61 -20.15 -47.81
N PHE A 85 17.55 -19.50 -48.28
CA PHE A 85 17.08 -18.25 -47.68
C PHE A 85 16.63 -18.44 -46.23
N LEU A 86 15.88 -19.51 -45.91
CA LEU A 86 15.30 -19.73 -44.56
C LEU A 86 16.35 -19.84 -43.45
N VAL A 87 17.57 -20.29 -43.72
CA VAL A 87 18.62 -20.51 -42.72
C VAL A 87 18.96 -19.21 -41.97
N VAL A 88 19.10 -18.10 -42.70
CA VAL A 88 19.46 -16.81 -42.08
C VAL A 88 18.36 -16.26 -41.20
N PRO A 89 17.09 -16.14 -41.65
CA PRO A 89 15.98 -15.72 -40.78
C PRO A 89 15.77 -16.65 -39.58
N LEU A 90 15.89 -17.95 -39.73
CA LEU A 90 15.82 -18.91 -38.62
C LEU A 90 16.91 -18.68 -37.58
N SER A 91 18.14 -18.37 -38.04
CA SER A 91 19.22 -18.02 -37.12
C SER A 91 18.98 -16.71 -36.35
N PHE A 92 18.40 -15.70 -37.00
CA PHE A 92 17.97 -14.45 -36.34
C PHE A 92 16.85 -14.72 -35.32
N MET A 93 15.90 -15.56 -35.67
CA MET A 93 14.82 -15.97 -34.77
C MET A 93 15.37 -16.69 -33.53
N ALA A 94 16.33 -17.60 -33.71
CA ALA A 94 17.00 -18.29 -32.60
C ALA A 94 17.74 -17.32 -31.67
N VAL A 95 18.53 -16.39 -32.22
CA VAL A 95 19.24 -15.36 -31.44
C VAL A 95 18.23 -14.46 -30.72
N PHE A 96 17.18 -14.03 -31.41
CA PHE A 96 16.12 -13.21 -30.79
C PHE A 96 15.51 -13.89 -29.57
N TYR A 97 15.03 -15.14 -29.72
CA TYR A 97 14.33 -15.81 -28.61
C TYR A 97 15.26 -16.25 -27.49
N VAL A 98 16.50 -16.64 -27.77
CA VAL A 98 17.49 -16.91 -26.72
C VAL A 98 17.72 -15.65 -25.88
N ASN A 99 17.86 -14.49 -26.52
CA ASN A 99 17.95 -13.22 -25.80
C ASN A 99 16.68 -12.89 -25.03
N TYR A 100 15.54 -12.89 -25.73
CA TYR A 100 14.25 -12.46 -25.21
C TYR A 100 13.78 -13.30 -24.01
N LEU A 101 14.00 -14.64 -24.04
CA LEU A 101 13.51 -15.57 -23.03
C LEU A 101 14.53 -15.90 -21.94
N LEU A 102 15.84 -15.82 -22.22
CA LEU A 102 16.86 -16.33 -21.31
C LEU A 102 17.90 -15.27 -20.90
N LEU A 103 18.62 -14.66 -21.86
CA LEU A 103 19.80 -13.86 -21.52
C LEU A 103 19.44 -12.53 -20.87
N ILE A 104 18.38 -11.87 -21.33
CA ILE A 104 17.94 -10.58 -20.78
C ILE A 104 17.51 -10.74 -19.34
N ASP A 105 16.65 -11.71 -19.04
CA ASP A 105 16.14 -11.93 -17.67
C ASP A 105 17.26 -12.38 -16.72
N ARG A 106 18.15 -13.26 -17.23
CA ARG A 106 19.18 -13.87 -16.37
C ARG A 106 20.36 -12.95 -16.07
N TYR A 107 20.75 -12.09 -17.01
CA TYR A 107 21.97 -11.28 -16.90
C TYR A 107 21.71 -9.77 -16.92
N LEU A 108 20.85 -9.27 -17.81
CA LEU A 108 20.66 -7.82 -17.94
C LEU A 108 19.84 -7.27 -16.77
N PHE A 109 18.72 -7.88 -16.40
CA PHE A 109 17.90 -7.44 -15.27
C PHE A 109 18.53 -7.73 -13.90
N THR A 110 19.47 -8.66 -13.82
CA THR A 110 20.28 -8.91 -12.62
C THR A 110 21.53 -8.01 -12.53
N ARG A 111 21.66 -6.99 -13.39
CA ARG A 111 22.78 -6.03 -13.47
C ARG A 111 24.13 -6.64 -13.79
N HIS A 112 24.20 -7.83 -14.38
CA HIS A 112 25.43 -8.46 -14.81
C HIS A 112 25.73 -8.18 -16.30
N VAL A 113 25.88 -6.89 -16.66
CA VAL A 113 26.02 -6.44 -18.07
C VAL A 113 27.21 -7.09 -18.78
N GLY A 114 28.36 -7.24 -18.11
CA GLY A 114 29.53 -7.88 -18.71
C GLY A 114 29.27 -9.35 -19.11
N ARG A 115 28.54 -10.10 -18.26
CA ARG A 115 28.13 -11.49 -18.59
C ARG A 115 27.12 -11.54 -19.72
N PHE A 116 26.21 -10.57 -19.79
CA PHE A 116 25.27 -10.43 -20.90
C PHE A 116 25.97 -10.20 -22.22
N LEU A 117 26.92 -9.27 -22.29
CA LEU A 117 27.70 -8.99 -23.49
C LEU A 117 28.54 -10.20 -23.93
N LEU A 118 29.22 -10.87 -23.00
CA LEU A 118 29.99 -12.07 -23.29
C LEU A 118 29.11 -13.21 -23.82
N ALA A 119 27.98 -13.47 -23.18
CA ALA A 119 27.05 -14.51 -23.61
C ALA A 119 26.50 -14.23 -25.01
N ASN A 120 26.16 -12.97 -25.33
CA ASN A 120 25.75 -12.57 -26.68
C ASN A 120 26.85 -12.71 -27.70
N ALA A 121 28.10 -12.32 -27.39
CA ALA A 121 29.23 -12.47 -28.28
C ALA A 121 29.46 -13.95 -28.63
N LEU A 122 29.41 -14.85 -27.63
CA LEU A 122 29.56 -16.29 -27.84
C LEU A 122 28.35 -16.87 -28.62
N LEU A 123 27.13 -16.45 -28.33
CA LEU A 123 25.94 -16.88 -29.05
C LEU A 123 26.00 -16.49 -30.52
N VAL A 124 26.28 -15.22 -30.82
CA VAL A 124 26.36 -14.70 -32.19
C VAL A 124 27.49 -15.36 -32.95
N ALA A 125 28.69 -15.48 -32.36
CA ALA A 125 29.84 -16.16 -32.99
C ALA A 125 29.51 -17.63 -33.30
N GLY A 126 28.91 -18.36 -32.36
CA GLY A 126 28.53 -19.76 -32.56
C GLY A 126 27.47 -19.92 -33.65
N VAL A 127 26.45 -19.08 -33.66
CA VAL A 127 25.38 -19.13 -34.69
C VAL A 127 25.99 -18.76 -36.07
N MET A 128 26.81 -17.73 -36.16
CA MET A 128 27.49 -17.35 -37.41
C MET A 128 28.37 -18.47 -37.96
N LEU A 129 29.12 -19.14 -37.09
CA LEU A 129 29.92 -20.29 -37.48
C LEU A 129 29.05 -21.42 -38.01
N LEU A 130 27.96 -21.76 -37.33
CA LEU A 130 27.01 -22.79 -37.78
C LEU A 130 26.39 -22.46 -39.14
N VAL A 131 25.96 -21.22 -39.35
CA VAL A 131 25.43 -20.75 -40.62
C VAL A 131 26.48 -20.82 -41.73
N HIS A 132 27.74 -20.41 -41.45
CA HIS A 132 28.83 -20.49 -42.39
C HIS A 132 29.17 -21.93 -42.79
N LEU A 133 29.27 -22.85 -41.82
CA LEU A 133 29.50 -24.28 -42.07
C LEU A 133 28.37 -24.92 -42.89
N PHE A 134 27.11 -24.55 -42.59
CA PHE A 134 25.95 -25.02 -43.35
C PHE A 134 26.02 -24.61 -44.83
N PHE A 135 26.37 -23.35 -45.12
CA PHE A 135 26.52 -22.87 -46.49
C PHE A 135 27.74 -23.51 -47.22
N ARG A 136 28.80 -23.84 -46.47
CA ARG A 136 30.01 -24.43 -47.05
C ARG A 136 29.88 -25.92 -47.32
N PHE A 137 29.23 -26.68 -46.47
CA PHE A 137 29.18 -28.14 -46.50
C PHE A 137 27.78 -28.74 -46.74
N GLY A 138 26.74 -28.01 -46.34
CA GLY A 138 25.37 -28.53 -46.34
C GLY A 138 24.62 -28.38 -47.64
N ILE A 139 25.09 -27.53 -48.58
CA ILE A 139 24.36 -27.27 -49.83
C ILE A 139 25.38 -27.24 -50.99
N PRO A 140 25.13 -28.00 -52.09
CA PRO A 140 26.03 -28.00 -53.25
C PRO A 140 26.18 -26.58 -53.82
N PRO A 141 27.37 -26.26 -54.37
CA PRO A 141 27.62 -24.96 -54.97
C PRO A 141 26.69 -24.68 -56.14
N ARG A 142 26.36 -23.41 -56.37
CA ARG A 142 25.53 -23.00 -57.53
C ARG A 142 26.33 -23.28 -58.83
N PRO A 143 25.72 -23.96 -59.80
CA PRO A 143 26.46 -24.43 -61.01
C PRO A 143 26.94 -23.30 -61.92
N HIS A 144 26.57 -22.05 -61.71
CA HIS A 144 26.85 -20.92 -62.61
C HIS A 144 27.60 -19.74 -61.99
N HIS A 145 28.24 -19.92 -60.81
CA HIS A 145 29.10 -18.89 -60.25
C HIS A 145 30.57 -19.16 -60.55
N PRO A 146 31.28 -18.21 -61.18
CA PRO A 146 32.73 -18.31 -61.33
C PRO A 146 33.43 -18.42 -59.99
N PRO A 147 34.59 -19.09 -59.89
CA PRO A 147 35.37 -19.17 -58.65
C PRO A 147 35.68 -17.76 -58.15
N MET A 148 35.47 -17.54 -56.89
CA MET A 148 35.74 -16.24 -56.23
C MET A 148 37.22 -15.85 -56.38
N GLU A 149 37.48 -14.68 -56.98
CA GLU A 149 38.86 -14.18 -57.14
C GLU A 149 39.55 -13.83 -55.82
N ARG A 150 38.75 -13.54 -54.77
CA ARG A 150 39.24 -13.19 -53.40
C ARG A 150 38.37 -13.77 -52.29
N PRO A 151 38.46 -15.09 -52.07
CA PRO A 151 37.53 -15.80 -51.15
C PRO A 151 37.58 -15.35 -49.69
N TRP A 152 38.72 -14.78 -49.25
CA TRP A 152 38.86 -14.26 -47.88
C TRP A 152 38.10 -12.92 -47.66
N GLN A 153 38.06 -12.05 -48.68
CA GLN A 153 37.34 -10.75 -48.62
C GLN A 153 35.83 -11.00 -48.56
N ASP A 154 35.33 -11.87 -49.40
CA ASP A 154 33.90 -12.20 -49.43
C ASP A 154 33.45 -12.89 -48.12
N THR A 155 34.31 -13.74 -47.57
CA THR A 155 34.07 -14.34 -46.25
C THR A 155 34.06 -13.27 -45.15
N MET A 156 35.00 -12.34 -45.16
CA MET A 156 35.05 -11.24 -44.19
C MET A 156 33.81 -10.33 -44.30
N PHE A 157 33.42 -9.96 -45.52
CA PHE A 157 32.17 -9.15 -45.72
C PHE A 157 30.93 -9.89 -45.27
N PHE A 158 30.83 -11.20 -45.50
CA PHE A 158 29.75 -12.03 -44.98
C PHE A 158 29.66 -11.95 -43.44
N PHE A 159 30.77 -12.16 -42.76
CA PHE A 159 30.80 -12.10 -41.30
C PHE A 159 30.48 -10.70 -40.79
N LEU A 160 31.03 -9.66 -41.35
CA LEU A 160 30.82 -8.27 -40.91
C LEU A 160 29.34 -7.85 -41.07
N ARG A 161 28.79 -8.10 -42.28
CA ARG A 161 27.37 -7.79 -42.55
C ARG A 161 26.43 -8.54 -41.63
N ASN A 162 26.64 -9.84 -41.45
CA ASN A 162 25.77 -10.65 -40.59
C ASN A 162 25.92 -10.27 -39.10
N ALA A 163 27.15 -9.96 -38.63
CA ALA A 163 27.38 -9.49 -37.28
C ALA A 163 26.56 -8.23 -36.97
N MET A 164 26.56 -7.26 -37.89
CA MET A 164 25.73 -6.04 -37.72
C MET A 164 24.22 -6.37 -37.60
N LEU A 165 23.73 -7.31 -38.43
CA LEU A 165 22.33 -7.73 -38.37
C LEU A 165 21.98 -8.46 -37.06
N TYR A 166 22.87 -9.35 -36.57
CA TYR A 166 22.69 -9.99 -35.26
C TYR A 166 22.69 -8.98 -34.10
N LEU A 167 23.61 -7.99 -34.15
CA LEU A 167 23.58 -6.90 -33.15
C LEU A 167 22.27 -6.11 -33.18
N LEU A 168 21.73 -5.85 -34.36
CA LEU A 168 20.42 -5.22 -34.51
C LEU A 168 19.31 -6.09 -33.85
N VAL A 169 19.31 -7.40 -34.14
CA VAL A 169 18.34 -8.36 -33.57
C VAL A 169 18.43 -8.41 -32.04
N VAL A 170 19.67 -8.44 -31.50
CA VAL A 170 19.88 -8.34 -30.04
C VAL A 170 19.36 -7.02 -29.50
N GLY A 171 19.68 -5.90 -30.15
CA GLY A 171 19.18 -4.57 -29.75
C GLY A 171 17.66 -4.49 -29.73
N VAL A 172 16.99 -5.00 -30.78
CA VAL A 172 15.53 -5.05 -30.86
C VAL A 172 14.93 -5.92 -29.75
N SER A 173 15.53 -7.10 -29.48
CA SER A 173 15.05 -7.98 -28.41
C SER A 173 15.15 -7.32 -27.03
N VAL A 174 16.25 -6.57 -26.77
CA VAL A 174 16.45 -5.79 -25.55
C VAL A 174 15.42 -4.66 -25.47
N ALA A 175 15.25 -3.89 -26.55
CA ALA A 175 14.32 -2.77 -26.58
C ALA A 175 12.89 -3.21 -26.26
N ILE A 176 12.40 -4.27 -26.91
CA ILE A 176 11.05 -4.81 -26.66
C ILE A 176 10.90 -5.26 -25.21
N ARG A 177 11.91 -5.97 -24.66
CA ARG A 177 11.84 -6.47 -23.29
C ARG A 177 11.93 -5.36 -22.26
N MET A 178 12.78 -4.36 -22.46
CA MET A 178 12.91 -3.18 -21.59
C MET A 178 11.63 -2.34 -21.58
N THR A 179 11.05 -2.08 -22.75
CA THR A 179 9.78 -1.35 -22.86
C THR A 179 8.67 -2.08 -22.11
N GLY A 180 8.55 -3.40 -22.26
CA GLY A 180 7.57 -4.19 -21.52
C GLY A 180 7.76 -4.12 -20.00
N GLN A 181 8.99 -4.16 -19.52
CA GLN A 181 9.30 -4.01 -18.09
C GLN A 181 9.02 -2.59 -17.59
N TRP A 182 9.37 -1.58 -18.37
CA TRP A 182 9.10 -0.19 -18.02
C TRP A 182 7.61 0.08 -17.85
N TYR A 183 6.76 -0.39 -18.80
CA TYR A 183 5.31 -0.28 -18.68
C TYR A 183 4.75 -0.99 -17.43
N ARG A 184 5.27 -2.17 -17.09
CA ARG A 184 4.86 -2.88 -15.89
C ARG A 184 5.22 -2.13 -14.61
N ALA A 185 6.47 -1.63 -14.53
CA ALA A 185 6.94 -0.85 -13.39
C ALA A 185 6.13 0.45 -13.21
N GLU A 186 5.81 1.13 -14.30
CA GLU A 186 5.00 2.36 -14.29
C GLU A 186 3.56 2.10 -13.81
N ASN A 187 2.94 1.01 -14.27
CA ASN A 187 1.60 0.64 -13.80
C ASN A 187 1.60 0.32 -12.29
N ILE A 188 2.57 -0.48 -11.83
CA ILE A 188 2.71 -0.79 -10.39
C ILE A 188 2.91 0.50 -9.58
N ARG A 189 3.73 1.45 -10.09
CA ARG A 189 3.93 2.74 -9.42
C ARG A 189 2.63 3.53 -9.29
N LYS A 190 1.84 3.62 -10.37
CA LYS A 190 0.54 4.30 -10.38
C LYS A 190 -0.48 3.64 -9.42
N ASP A 191 -0.52 2.32 -9.37
CA ASP A 191 -1.39 1.59 -8.46
C ASP A 191 -1.01 1.82 -6.99
N LEU A 192 0.30 1.88 -6.68
CA LEU A 192 0.78 2.20 -5.34
C LEU A 192 0.47 3.66 -4.95
N GLU A 193 0.66 4.62 -5.84
CA GLU A 193 0.32 6.04 -5.61
C GLU A 193 -1.18 6.20 -5.35
N ARG A 194 -2.02 5.52 -6.13
CA ARG A 194 -3.47 5.52 -5.94
C ARG A 194 -3.87 4.90 -4.60
N SER A 195 -3.32 3.72 -4.28
CA SER A 195 -3.60 3.01 -3.02
C SER A 195 -3.17 3.83 -1.80
N ARG A 196 -2.02 4.53 -1.90
CA ARG A 196 -1.55 5.46 -0.88
C ARG A 196 -2.53 6.63 -0.69
N SER A 197 -2.96 7.25 -1.77
CA SER A 197 -3.90 8.37 -1.74
C SER A 197 -5.27 7.96 -1.17
N GLU A 198 -5.76 6.77 -1.53
CA GLU A 198 -6.98 6.20 -0.97
C GLU A 198 -6.84 5.92 0.55
N ALA A 199 -5.69 5.40 0.99
CA ALA A 199 -5.39 5.18 2.41
C ALA A 199 -5.28 6.50 3.20
N GLU A 200 -4.64 7.53 2.63
CA GLU A 200 -4.56 8.87 3.22
C GLU A 200 -5.95 9.50 3.35
N LEU A 201 -6.79 9.40 2.31
CA LEU A 201 -8.18 9.86 2.34
C LEU A 201 -9.03 9.11 3.38
N GLN A 202 -8.86 7.80 3.47
CA GLN A 202 -9.55 6.97 4.47
C GLN A 202 -9.11 7.33 5.89
N ASN A 203 -7.82 7.58 6.10
CA ASN A 203 -7.31 8.02 7.38
C ASN A 203 -7.88 9.39 7.76
N LEU A 204 -7.90 10.35 6.83
CA LEU A 204 -8.50 11.66 7.04
C LEU A 204 -10.00 11.56 7.37
N LYS A 205 -10.75 10.72 6.64
CA LYS A 205 -12.17 10.47 6.94
C LYS A 205 -12.38 9.82 8.31
N SER A 206 -11.48 8.95 8.75
CA SER A 206 -11.59 8.28 10.05
C SER A 206 -11.28 9.19 11.24
N GLN A 207 -10.53 10.27 11.04
CA GLN A 207 -10.29 11.30 12.07
C GLN A 207 -11.53 12.12 12.40
N LEU A 208 -12.49 12.18 11.47
CA LEU A 208 -13.81 12.76 11.71
C LEU A 208 -14.76 11.63 12.09
N ASN A 209 -15.16 11.51 13.34
CA ASN A 209 -16.20 10.57 13.74
C ASN A 209 -17.54 11.00 13.11
N PRO A 210 -18.01 10.39 11.99
CA PRO A 210 -19.21 10.87 11.28
C PRO A 210 -20.46 10.81 12.17
N HIS A 211 -20.55 9.79 13.01
CA HIS A 211 -21.67 9.61 13.91
C HIS A 211 -21.71 10.73 14.99
N PHE A 212 -20.55 11.16 15.48
CA PHE A 212 -20.48 12.31 16.38
C PHE A 212 -20.97 13.59 15.69
N LEU A 213 -20.51 13.85 14.47
CA LEU A 213 -20.90 15.04 13.69
C LEU A 213 -22.41 15.07 13.41
N PHE A 214 -22.98 13.97 12.90
CA PHE A 214 -24.43 13.90 12.65
C PHE A 214 -25.25 14.10 13.91
N ASN A 215 -24.85 13.50 15.01
CA ASN A 215 -25.57 13.67 16.28
C ASN A 215 -25.46 15.10 16.83
N THR A 216 -24.28 15.74 16.70
CA THR A 216 -24.12 17.14 17.12
C THR A 216 -24.96 18.08 16.27
N LEU A 217 -24.99 17.88 14.93
CA LEU A 217 -25.84 18.66 14.03
C LEU A 217 -27.32 18.47 14.33
N ASN A 218 -27.77 17.26 14.64
CA ASN A 218 -29.15 17.00 15.04
C ASN A 218 -29.51 17.71 16.37
N ASN A 219 -28.57 17.75 17.32
CA ASN A 219 -28.77 18.48 18.58
C ASN A 219 -28.86 20.00 18.35
N ILE A 220 -27.97 20.54 17.50
CA ILE A 220 -28.05 21.97 17.11
C ILE A 220 -29.39 22.27 16.48
N TYR A 221 -29.84 21.42 15.55
CA TYR A 221 -31.15 21.60 14.91
C TYR A 221 -32.31 21.65 15.95
N SER A 222 -32.29 20.76 16.93
CA SER A 222 -33.27 20.76 18.00
C SER A 222 -33.19 22.01 18.91
N LEU A 223 -31.95 22.49 19.16
CA LEU A 223 -31.71 23.69 19.98
C LEU A 223 -32.18 25.00 19.30
N ILE A 224 -32.18 25.08 17.96
CA ILE A 224 -32.56 26.29 17.21
C ILE A 224 -33.94 26.79 17.62
N GLN A 225 -34.88 25.88 17.92
CA GLN A 225 -36.23 26.23 18.32
C GLN A 225 -36.40 26.44 19.84
N LEU A 226 -35.54 25.78 20.65
CA LEU A 226 -35.68 25.76 22.12
C LEU A 226 -34.79 26.81 22.79
N ASP A 227 -33.58 27.01 22.30
CA ASP A 227 -32.54 27.91 22.84
C ASP A 227 -31.60 28.34 21.72
N PRO A 228 -31.94 29.40 20.95
CA PRO A 228 -31.14 29.86 19.82
C PRO A 228 -29.72 30.30 20.19
N ASP A 229 -29.55 30.90 21.36
CA ASP A 229 -28.22 31.37 21.82
C ASP A 229 -27.30 30.19 22.09
N ARG A 230 -27.83 29.16 22.71
CA ARG A 230 -27.09 27.89 22.94
C ARG A 230 -26.83 27.14 21.65
N ALA A 231 -27.77 27.18 20.69
CA ALA A 231 -27.54 26.63 19.35
C ALA A 231 -26.36 27.32 18.66
N GLN A 232 -26.29 28.66 18.70
CA GLN A 232 -25.23 29.46 18.12
C GLN A 232 -23.87 29.13 18.78
N GLN A 233 -23.82 29.06 20.10
CA GLN A 233 -22.63 28.68 20.83
C GLN A 233 -22.14 27.27 20.44
N THR A 234 -23.05 26.30 20.32
CA THR A 234 -22.75 24.92 19.92
C THR A 234 -22.18 24.84 18.51
N VAL A 235 -22.67 25.66 17.55
CA VAL A 235 -22.07 25.79 16.20
C VAL A 235 -20.66 26.33 16.28
N HIS A 236 -20.43 27.34 17.12
CA HIS A 236 -19.10 27.91 17.31
C HIS A 236 -18.12 26.87 17.87
N ASP A 237 -18.50 26.11 18.90
CA ASP A 237 -17.68 25.08 19.52
C ASP A 237 -17.40 23.93 18.55
N LEU A 238 -18.40 23.50 17.77
CA LEU A 238 -18.21 22.51 16.70
C LEU A 238 -17.21 23.01 15.65
N SER A 239 -17.30 24.27 15.25
CA SER A 239 -16.34 24.87 14.28
C SER A 239 -14.92 24.88 14.81
N ARG A 240 -14.71 25.19 16.10
CA ARG A 240 -13.39 25.16 16.76
C ARG A 240 -12.85 23.74 16.79
N LEU A 241 -13.68 22.76 17.16
CA LEU A 241 -13.32 21.34 17.18
C LEU A 241 -12.90 20.84 15.79
N LEU A 242 -13.70 21.14 14.76
CA LEU A 242 -13.39 20.73 13.39
C LEU A 242 -12.09 21.36 12.88
N ARG A 243 -11.84 22.62 13.21
CA ARG A 243 -10.58 23.30 12.86
C ARG A 243 -9.37 22.59 13.45
N TYR A 244 -9.43 22.25 14.74
CA TYR A 244 -8.36 21.52 15.39
C TYR A 244 -8.11 20.14 14.73
N VAL A 245 -9.19 19.38 14.49
CA VAL A 245 -9.09 18.05 13.85
C VAL A 245 -8.52 18.14 12.42
N LEU A 246 -8.89 19.16 11.65
CA LEU A 246 -8.46 19.27 10.24
C LEU A 246 -7.05 19.83 10.06
N TYR A 247 -6.62 20.75 10.95
CA TYR A 247 -5.37 21.49 10.75
C TYR A 247 -4.30 21.16 11.79
N ASP A 248 -4.66 21.06 13.08
CA ASP A 248 -3.69 20.90 14.14
C ASP A 248 -3.35 19.43 14.42
N SER A 249 -4.30 18.52 14.24
CA SER A 249 -4.09 17.08 14.46
C SER A 249 -3.07 16.44 13.49
N SER A 250 -2.80 17.08 12.35
CA SER A 250 -1.81 16.62 11.38
C SER A 250 -0.37 16.99 11.72
N ARG A 251 -0.17 17.86 12.73
CA ARG A 251 1.17 18.24 13.21
C ARG A 251 1.76 17.14 14.10
N PRO A 252 3.09 16.98 14.15
CA PRO A 252 3.71 16.01 15.05
C PRO A 252 3.46 16.32 16.53
N THR A 253 3.41 17.61 16.90
CA THR A 253 3.14 18.11 18.25
C THR A 253 2.32 19.38 18.22
N VAL A 254 1.57 19.64 19.30
CA VAL A 254 0.77 20.86 19.54
C VAL A 254 1.03 21.37 20.95
N PRO A 255 0.82 22.68 21.24
CA PRO A 255 0.86 23.18 22.60
C PRO A 255 -0.18 22.48 23.49
N LEU A 256 0.18 22.14 24.73
CA LEU A 256 -0.73 21.49 25.69
C LEU A 256 -2.01 22.30 25.87
N LYS A 257 -1.93 23.63 25.84
CA LYS A 257 -3.10 24.50 25.89
C LYS A 257 -4.09 24.20 24.73
N ALA A 258 -3.59 24.04 23.51
CA ALA A 258 -4.46 23.75 22.36
C ALA A 258 -5.14 22.38 22.48
N GLU A 259 -4.47 21.38 23.05
CA GLU A 259 -5.04 20.07 23.34
C GLU A 259 -6.11 20.15 24.44
N MET A 260 -5.88 20.95 25.49
CA MET A 260 -6.87 21.17 26.57
C MET A 260 -8.08 21.95 26.08
N ASP A 261 -7.88 23.01 25.29
CA ASP A 261 -8.98 23.77 24.67
C ASP A 261 -9.82 22.88 23.73
N PHE A 262 -9.17 22.03 22.95
CA PHE A 262 -9.87 21.04 22.11
C PHE A 262 -10.70 20.05 22.94
N LEU A 263 -10.11 19.49 23.98
CA LEU A 263 -10.76 18.52 24.85
C LEU A 263 -11.94 19.15 25.59
N GLY A 264 -11.78 20.36 26.12
CA GLY A 264 -12.87 21.13 26.76
C GLY A 264 -14.04 21.36 25.80
N ASN A 265 -13.78 21.81 24.57
CA ASN A 265 -14.81 21.99 23.55
C ASN A 265 -15.54 20.66 23.24
N TYR A 266 -14.80 19.55 23.15
CA TYR A 266 -15.40 18.24 22.93
C TYR A 266 -16.31 17.82 24.08
N ILE A 267 -15.87 17.99 25.31
CA ILE A 267 -16.63 17.65 26.53
C ILE A 267 -17.92 18.48 26.60
N GLU A 268 -17.86 19.79 26.32
CA GLU A 268 -19.06 20.65 26.31
C GLU A 268 -20.05 20.20 25.22
N LEU A 269 -19.63 19.84 24.04
CA LEU A 269 -20.49 19.27 23.00
C LEU A 269 -21.15 17.94 23.45
N MET A 270 -20.38 17.11 24.16
CA MET A 270 -20.92 15.87 24.74
C MET A 270 -21.90 16.12 25.90
N ARG A 271 -21.65 17.15 26.73
CA ARG A 271 -22.53 17.54 27.86
C ARG A 271 -23.96 17.81 27.42
N ILE A 272 -24.16 18.42 26.24
CA ILE A 272 -25.50 18.71 25.69
C ILE A 272 -26.31 17.43 25.46
N ARG A 273 -25.64 16.29 25.28
CA ARG A 273 -26.24 14.99 24.96
C ARG A 273 -26.52 14.12 26.21
N LEU A 274 -25.98 14.52 27.35
CA LEU A 274 -26.15 13.72 28.57
C LEU A 274 -27.56 13.82 29.16
N PRO A 275 -28.13 12.70 29.57
CA PRO A 275 -29.35 12.72 30.38
C PRO A 275 -29.15 13.49 31.70
N ARG A 276 -30.21 14.09 32.23
CA ARG A 276 -30.14 14.91 33.46
C ARG A 276 -29.67 14.18 34.70
N HIS A 277 -29.77 12.86 34.74
CA HIS A 277 -29.36 12.01 35.85
C HIS A 277 -27.89 11.59 35.78
N VAL A 278 -27.15 12.03 34.77
CA VAL A 278 -25.71 11.77 34.64
C VAL A 278 -24.90 12.91 35.25
N ARG A 279 -24.07 12.59 36.24
CA ARG A 279 -23.13 13.56 36.82
C ARG A 279 -21.86 13.59 35.96
N LEU A 280 -21.45 14.78 35.55
CA LEU A 280 -20.22 15.02 34.82
C LEU A 280 -19.39 16.07 35.54
N ASP A 281 -18.25 15.62 36.12
CA ASP A 281 -17.27 16.47 36.76
C ASP A 281 -16.01 16.52 35.92
N VAL A 282 -15.51 17.73 35.66
CA VAL A 282 -14.36 17.96 34.74
C VAL A 282 -13.39 18.94 35.38
N SER A 283 -12.17 18.52 35.55
CA SER A 283 -11.04 19.33 36.01
C SER A 283 -9.94 19.30 34.94
N LEU A 284 -9.73 20.42 34.29
CA LEU A 284 -8.66 20.63 33.33
C LEU A 284 -7.72 21.73 33.81
N PRO A 285 -6.41 21.70 33.50
CA PRO A 285 -5.49 22.75 33.92
C PRO A 285 -5.86 24.09 33.24
N GLU A 286 -6.13 25.11 34.06
CA GLU A 286 -6.53 26.44 33.58
C GLU A 286 -5.39 27.16 32.84
N ASN A 287 -4.17 27.00 33.30
CA ASN A 287 -2.97 27.61 32.73
C ASN A 287 -1.90 26.54 32.47
N PRO A 288 -2.12 25.68 31.43
CA PRO A 288 -1.13 24.67 31.10
C PRO A 288 0.18 25.31 30.62
N SER A 289 1.27 24.61 30.83
CA SER A 289 2.58 25.05 30.36
C SER A 289 2.63 25.17 28.83
N HIS A 290 3.66 25.82 28.31
CA HIS A 290 3.92 25.88 26.86
C HIS A 290 4.48 24.57 26.28
N THR A 291 4.42 23.49 27.05
CA THR A 291 4.93 22.19 26.65
C THR A 291 4.18 21.64 25.41
N LEU A 292 4.93 21.00 24.53
CA LEU A 292 4.39 20.39 23.32
C LEU A 292 4.01 18.94 23.60
N VAL A 293 2.80 18.55 23.17
CA VAL A 293 2.26 17.18 23.30
C VAL A 293 1.80 16.65 21.95
N ALA A 294 1.65 15.34 21.85
CA ALA A 294 1.02 14.74 20.67
C ALA A 294 -0.46 15.18 20.58
N PRO A 295 -0.96 15.59 19.42
CA PRO A 295 -2.36 15.98 19.25
C PRO A 295 -3.32 14.81 19.47
N MET A 296 -4.57 15.07 19.87
CA MET A 296 -5.62 14.07 20.07
C MET A 296 -5.21 12.94 21.04
N LEU A 297 -4.49 13.27 22.11
CA LEU A 297 -3.93 12.30 23.03
C LEU A 297 -5.01 11.72 23.96
N PHE A 298 -5.89 12.57 24.47
CA PHE A 298 -6.88 12.21 25.51
C PHE A 298 -8.25 11.89 24.93
N ILE A 299 -8.54 12.28 23.69
CA ILE A 299 -9.89 12.16 23.11
C ILE A 299 -10.41 10.72 23.14
N SER A 300 -9.55 9.73 22.88
CA SER A 300 -9.94 8.32 22.88
C SER A 300 -10.34 7.83 24.29
N LEU A 301 -9.73 8.38 25.34
CA LEU A 301 -10.06 8.05 26.72
C LEU A 301 -11.41 8.69 27.13
N VAL A 302 -11.57 9.95 26.78
CA VAL A 302 -12.81 10.71 27.06
C VAL A 302 -13.97 10.11 26.26
N GLU A 303 -13.80 9.84 24.95
CA GLU A 303 -14.81 9.18 24.12
C GLU A 303 -15.25 7.83 24.71
N ASN A 304 -14.29 7.07 25.23
CA ASN A 304 -14.53 5.78 25.86
C ASN A 304 -15.41 5.93 27.14
N ALA A 305 -15.14 6.94 27.97
CA ALA A 305 -15.91 7.22 29.16
C ALA A 305 -17.36 7.62 28.82
N PHE A 306 -17.58 8.51 27.86
CA PHE A 306 -18.92 8.88 27.41
C PHE A 306 -19.70 7.72 26.77
N LYS A 307 -19.00 6.85 26.04
CA LYS A 307 -19.63 5.71 25.35
C LYS A 307 -20.02 4.58 26.28
N HIS A 308 -19.27 4.38 27.35
CA HIS A 308 -19.40 3.20 28.22
C HIS A 308 -19.82 3.54 29.64
N GLY A 309 -19.66 4.79 30.08
CA GLY A 309 -19.98 5.25 31.43
C GLY A 309 -21.40 5.83 31.58
N VAL A 310 -22.15 5.93 30.48
CA VAL A 310 -23.52 6.54 30.51
C VAL A 310 -24.57 5.45 30.32
N SER A 311 -25.58 5.50 31.17
CA SER A 311 -26.83 4.71 31.05
C SER A 311 -28.02 5.65 30.80
N ASN A 312 -28.99 5.23 29.98
CA ASN A 312 -30.21 5.95 29.77
C ASN A 312 -31.19 5.80 30.93
N ASP A 313 -31.09 4.70 31.70
CA ASP A 313 -32.10 4.28 32.66
C ASP A 313 -31.59 4.29 34.11
N ARG A 314 -30.28 4.47 34.33
CA ARG A 314 -29.64 4.40 35.66
C ARG A 314 -28.82 5.64 35.95
N PRO A 315 -28.77 6.10 37.22
CA PRO A 315 -27.79 7.10 37.62
C PRO A 315 -26.38 6.67 37.23
N SER A 316 -25.65 7.58 36.65
CA SER A 316 -24.28 7.34 36.20
C SER A 316 -23.42 8.58 36.37
N PHE A 317 -22.11 8.41 36.35
CA PHE A 317 -21.18 9.51 36.49
C PHE A 317 -19.96 9.34 35.57
N ILE A 318 -19.36 10.47 35.26
CA ILE A 318 -18.05 10.57 34.57
C ILE A 318 -17.24 11.64 35.28
N ASP A 319 -16.09 11.28 35.80
CA ASP A 319 -15.12 12.19 36.40
C ASP A 319 -13.87 12.23 35.53
N ILE A 320 -13.48 13.41 35.08
CA ILE A 320 -12.30 13.65 34.23
C ILE A 320 -11.39 14.62 34.97
N ASP A 321 -10.19 14.20 35.31
CA ASP A 321 -9.19 14.99 35.99
C ASP A 321 -7.87 14.94 35.24
N ILE A 322 -7.44 16.08 34.68
CA ILE A 322 -6.16 16.23 33.99
C ILE A 322 -5.35 17.29 34.71
N ARG A 323 -4.13 16.93 35.12
CA ARG A 323 -3.21 17.80 35.82
C ARG A 323 -1.83 17.75 35.20
N GLU A 324 -1.16 18.89 35.25
CA GLU A 324 0.23 19.02 34.89
C GLU A 324 1.00 19.47 36.14
N GLU A 325 1.87 18.61 36.64
CA GLU A 325 2.67 18.87 37.83
C GLU A 325 4.13 18.43 37.57
N GLU A 326 5.09 19.32 37.81
CA GLU A 326 6.52 19.04 37.71
C GLU A 326 6.96 18.36 36.39
N GLY A 327 6.34 18.75 35.27
CA GLY A 327 6.66 18.17 33.96
C GLY A 327 6.04 16.77 33.70
N VAL A 328 5.15 16.32 34.60
CA VAL A 328 4.36 15.11 34.42
C VAL A 328 2.91 15.49 34.10
N LEU A 329 2.41 15.01 32.99
CA LEU A 329 1.00 15.15 32.61
C LEU A 329 0.24 13.90 33.06
N ALA A 330 -0.69 14.06 34.01
CA ALA A 330 -1.49 12.99 34.55
C ALA A 330 -2.94 13.19 34.12
N CYS A 331 -3.55 12.16 33.55
CA CYS A 331 -4.97 12.09 33.22
C CYS A 331 -5.59 10.92 33.94
N ARG A 332 -6.59 11.19 34.79
CA ARG A 332 -7.44 10.21 35.45
C ARG A 332 -8.86 10.37 34.97
N ILE A 333 -9.44 9.30 34.48
CA ILE A 333 -10.85 9.27 34.10
C ILE A 333 -11.49 8.10 34.84
N GLU A 334 -12.58 8.40 35.57
CA GLU A 334 -13.38 7.41 36.25
C GLU A 334 -14.83 7.54 35.80
N ASN A 335 -15.47 6.42 35.48
CA ASN A 335 -16.87 6.41 35.05
C ASN A 335 -17.60 5.19 35.55
N SER A 336 -18.94 5.28 35.61
CA SER A 336 -19.79 4.13 35.93
C SER A 336 -19.52 2.99 34.94
N PHE A 337 -19.56 1.75 35.43
CA PHE A 337 -19.40 0.57 34.59
C PHE A 337 -20.70 -0.20 34.46
N PHE A 338 -21.13 -0.44 33.24
CA PHE A 338 -22.29 -1.24 32.89
C PHE A 338 -21.85 -2.47 32.10
N PRO A 339 -22.06 -3.70 32.64
CA PRO A 339 -21.73 -4.92 31.92
C PRO A 339 -22.51 -4.98 30.60
N LYS A 340 -21.79 -5.16 29.49
CA LYS A 340 -22.40 -5.32 28.17
C LYS A 340 -22.93 -6.73 27.97
N SER A 341 -24.04 -6.87 27.25
CA SER A 341 -24.50 -8.15 26.73
C SER A 341 -23.49 -8.69 25.71
N GLU A 342 -23.45 -10.01 25.51
CA GLU A 342 -22.51 -10.65 24.56
C GLU A 342 -22.67 -10.12 23.11
N ALA A 343 -23.84 -9.60 22.75
CA ALA A 343 -24.11 -9.01 21.44
C ALA A 343 -23.39 -7.66 21.21
N ASP A 344 -23.06 -6.92 22.28
CA ASP A 344 -22.45 -5.57 22.21
C ASP A 344 -20.91 -5.56 22.26
N ARG A 345 -20.28 -6.72 22.29
CA ARG A 345 -18.80 -6.85 22.39
C ARG A 345 -18.04 -6.52 21.12
N SER A 346 -18.71 -6.26 19.99
CA SER A 346 -18.05 -5.88 18.74
C SER A 346 -17.48 -4.45 18.82
N GLY A 347 -16.14 -4.34 18.91
CA GLY A 347 -15.41 -3.06 18.89
C GLY A 347 -14.88 -2.55 20.24
N SER A 348 -15.10 -3.28 21.34
CA SER A 348 -14.54 -2.95 22.65
C SER A 348 -13.04 -3.29 22.71
N GLY A 349 -12.19 -2.27 23.01
CA GLY A 349 -10.76 -2.44 23.26
C GLY A 349 -9.83 -1.99 22.11
N ILE A 350 -10.32 -1.79 20.89
CA ILE A 350 -9.49 -1.36 19.75
C ILE A 350 -8.93 0.06 19.98
N GLY A 351 -9.70 0.97 20.55
CA GLY A 351 -9.30 2.34 20.81
C GLY A 351 -8.15 2.45 21.80
N LEU A 352 -8.25 1.75 22.94
CA LEU A 352 -7.19 1.73 23.95
C LEU A 352 -5.91 1.03 23.45
N ALA A 353 -6.04 -0.07 22.71
CA ALA A 353 -4.89 -0.77 22.14
C ALA A 353 -4.15 0.12 21.11
N ASN A 354 -4.88 0.88 20.30
CA ASN A 354 -4.30 1.84 19.36
C ASN A 354 -3.63 3.01 20.08
N LEU A 355 -4.23 3.52 21.16
CA LEU A 355 -3.62 4.55 21.99
C LEU A 355 -2.31 4.06 22.62
N CYS A 356 -2.29 2.85 23.21
CA CYS A 356 -1.08 2.27 23.77
C CYS A 356 0.04 2.15 22.73
N ARG A 357 -0.29 1.68 21.53
CA ARG A 357 0.69 1.58 20.42
C ARG A 357 1.22 2.96 20.01
N ARG A 358 0.36 3.96 19.97
CA ARG A 358 0.73 5.34 19.65
C ARG A 358 1.63 5.94 20.74
N LEU A 359 1.30 5.74 22.02
CA LEU A 359 2.12 6.18 23.16
C LEU A 359 3.51 5.54 23.15
N GLU A 360 3.61 4.25 22.83
CA GLU A 360 4.91 3.57 22.71
C GLU A 360 5.79 4.14 21.59
N MET A 361 5.18 4.58 20.48
CA MET A 361 5.91 5.20 19.38
C MET A 361 6.37 6.64 19.69
N ILE A 362 5.56 7.43 20.43
CA ILE A 362 5.82 8.86 20.62
C ILE A 362 6.55 9.11 21.96
N TYR A 363 6.22 8.35 23.00
CA TYR A 363 6.76 8.50 24.35
C TYR A 363 7.40 7.18 24.86
N PRO A 364 8.36 6.59 24.15
CA PRO A 364 8.94 5.30 24.52
C PRO A 364 9.58 5.36 25.91
N GLY A 365 9.09 4.51 26.82
CA GLY A 365 9.56 4.45 28.21
C GLY A 365 9.24 5.67 29.09
N ARG A 366 8.47 6.66 28.58
CA ARG A 366 8.11 7.90 29.29
C ARG A 366 6.63 8.00 29.65
N TYR A 367 5.87 6.92 29.51
CA TYR A 367 4.46 6.89 29.88
C TYR A 367 4.12 5.67 30.72
N GLU A 368 3.11 5.83 31.57
CA GLU A 368 2.48 4.75 32.31
C GLU A 368 0.96 4.81 32.04
N MET A 369 0.37 3.69 31.64
CA MET A 369 -1.06 3.60 31.43
C MET A 369 -1.64 2.40 32.15
N LYS A 370 -2.64 2.64 32.99
CA LYS A 370 -3.41 1.63 33.73
C LYS A 370 -4.90 1.84 33.45
N TYR A 371 -5.62 0.77 33.25
CA TYR A 371 -7.06 0.83 33.08
C TYR A 371 -7.71 -0.47 33.52
N GLY A 372 -8.92 -0.37 34.05
CA GLY A 372 -9.64 -1.56 34.50
C GLY A 372 -10.92 -1.26 35.24
N GLN A 373 -11.65 -2.33 35.55
CA GLN A 373 -12.88 -2.27 36.33
C GLN A 373 -12.56 -2.43 37.82
N HIS A 374 -13.18 -1.57 38.65
CA HIS A 374 -13.16 -1.62 40.10
C HIS A 374 -14.60 -1.58 40.63
N GLY A 375 -15.17 -2.73 40.94
CA GLY A 375 -16.59 -2.82 41.33
C GLY A 375 -17.51 -2.34 40.20
N ASP A 376 -18.29 -1.31 40.48
CA ASP A 376 -19.26 -0.69 39.55
C ASP A 376 -18.65 0.51 38.78
N THR A 377 -17.34 0.73 38.87
CA THR A 377 -16.63 1.81 38.17
C THR A 377 -15.58 1.27 37.22
N TYR A 378 -15.24 2.07 36.23
CA TYR A 378 -14.11 1.84 35.34
C TYR A 378 -13.15 3.03 35.43
N GLU A 379 -11.91 2.73 35.74
CA GLU A 379 -10.87 3.73 35.88
C GLU A 379 -9.82 3.62 34.77
N THR A 380 -9.39 4.77 34.27
CA THR A 380 -8.27 4.89 33.36
C THR A 380 -7.30 5.94 33.88
N LEU A 381 -6.04 5.57 34.04
CA LEU A 381 -4.95 6.43 34.47
C LEU A 381 -3.88 6.45 33.39
N LEU A 382 -3.55 7.63 32.87
CA LEU A 382 -2.43 7.87 31.96
C LEU A 382 -1.49 8.91 32.58
N ARG A 383 -0.22 8.58 32.69
CA ARG A 383 0.83 9.51 33.11
C ARG A 383 1.89 9.59 32.03
N ILE A 384 2.32 10.80 31.67
CA ILE A 384 3.34 11.04 30.66
C ILE A 384 4.38 11.98 31.24
N ASN A 385 5.63 11.57 31.21
CA ASN A 385 6.74 12.44 31.57
C ASN A 385 7.11 13.29 30.33
N LEU A 386 6.91 14.60 30.44
CA LEU A 386 7.17 15.59 29.39
C LEU A 386 8.54 16.24 29.52
N THR A 387 9.26 15.97 30.62
CA THR A 387 10.61 16.51 30.83
C THR A 387 11.57 15.86 29.83
N ASP A 388 12.16 16.65 28.94
CA ASP A 388 13.24 16.19 28.07
C ASP A 388 14.45 15.84 28.93
N ARG A 389 14.93 14.61 28.80
CA ARG A 389 16.29 14.24 29.22
C ARG A 389 17.21 14.30 28.05
#